data_6fc19bebdb3c7d69e7db3dd8cd7a1d15
#
_entry.id   6fc19bebdb3c7d69e7db3dd8cd7a1d15
#
_cell.length_a   1.000
_cell.length_b   1.000
_cell.length_c   1.000
_cell.angle_alpha   90.00
_cell.angle_beta   90.00
_cell.angle_gamma   90.00
#
_symmetry.space_group_name_H-M   'P 1'
#
loop_
_entity.id
_entity.type
_entity.pdbx_description
1 polymer ?
#
loop_
_entity_poly.entity_id
_entity_poly.type
_entity_poly.pdbx_seq_one_letter_code
_entity_poly.pdbx_strand_id
1 'polypeptide(L)'
;VNPNLARVQTEGGIAQGIGMALYEDIIYSEKGKNYSNSFMQYKIPSRLDVGEIRVEFESSYEPTGPFGAKSIGEIVINTPSPAISNAVQNVGVIVRELPITAEKVYKGMAEKE
;
A
#
# COMPACT_ATOMS: atom_id res chain seq x y z
N VAL A 1 4.29 -14.38 -21.28
CA VAL A 1 3.56 -13.41 -20.46
C VAL A 1 3.64 -12.03 -21.11
N ASN A 2 2.58 -11.23 -21.03
CA ASN A 2 2.56 -9.89 -21.60
C ASN A 2 3.19 -8.89 -20.60
N PRO A 3 4.36 -8.30 -20.89
CA PRO A 3 5.05 -7.42 -19.95
C PRO A 3 4.29 -6.12 -19.69
N ASN A 4 3.54 -5.61 -20.65
CA ASN A 4 2.75 -4.40 -20.46
C ASN A 4 1.59 -4.60 -19.47
N LEU A 5 0.86 -5.72 -19.62
CA LEU A 5 -0.20 -6.07 -18.67
C LEU A 5 0.35 -6.40 -17.28
N ALA A 6 1.50 -7.07 -17.21
CA ALA A 6 2.18 -7.34 -15.96
C ALA A 6 2.58 -6.03 -15.24
N ARG A 7 3.09 -5.05 -15.98
CA ARG A 7 3.43 -3.73 -15.44
C ARG A 7 2.20 -3.01 -14.91
N VAL A 8 1.11 -2.95 -15.67
CA VAL A 8 -0.14 -2.31 -15.24
C VAL A 8 -0.70 -2.95 -13.98
N GLN A 9 -0.67 -4.29 -13.90
CA GLN A 9 -1.07 -5.03 -12.70
C GLN A 9 -0.20 -4.66 -11.49
N THR A 10 1.11 -4.56 -11.68
CA THR A 10 2.05 -4.19 -10.61
C THR A 10 1.82 -2.77 -10.14
N GLU A 11 1.70 -1.81 -11.06
CA GLU A 11 1.41 -0.40 -10.72
C GLU A 11 0.10 -0.26 -9.93
N GLY A 12 -0.96 -0.95 -10.38
CA GLY A 12 -2.25 -0.96 -9.69
C GLY A 12 -2.19 -1.57 -8.29
N GLY A 13 -1.51 -2.70 -8.13
CA GLY A 13 -1.35 -3.34 -6.83
C GLY A 13 -0.51 -2.53 -5.84
N ILE A 14 0.56 -1.88 -6.31
CA ILE A 14 1.36 -0.97 -5.48
C ILE A 14 0.51 0.23 -5.02
N ALA A 15 -0.25 0.84 -5.92
CA ALA A 15 -1.14 1.96 -5.58
C ALA A 15 -2.17 1.55 -4.51
N GLN A 16 -2.76 0.36 -4.64
CA GLN A 16 -3.67 -0.20 -3.65
C GLN A 16 -2.97 -0.43 -2.31
N GLY A 17 -1.78 -1.00 -2.29
CA GLY A 17 -0.99 -1.22 -1.07
C GLY A 17 -0.59 0.09 -0.39
N ILE A 18 -0.29 1.15 -1.14
CA ILE A 18 -0.07 2.50 -0.61
C ILE A 18 -1.35 3.04 0.04
N GLY A 19 -2.50 2.85 -0.62
CA GLY A 19 -3.81 3.23 -0.07
C GLY A 19 -4.06 2.60 1.29
N MET A 20 -3.90 1.28 1.39
CA MET A 20 -4.04 0.53 2.65
C MET A 20 -3.05 0.98 3.72
N ALA A 21 -1.83 1.35 3.32
CA ALA A 21 -0.80 1.77 4.27
C ALA A 21 -1.02 3.17 4.85
N LEU A 22 -1.53 4.12 4.06
CA LEU A 22 -1.51 5.55 4.43
C LEU A 22 -2.88 6.21 4.59
N TYR A 23 -3.93 5.71 3.92
CA TYR A 23 -5.18 6.46 3.75
C TYR A 23 -6.44 5.69 4.12
N GLU A 24 -6.54 4.42 3.70
CA GLU A 24 -7.78 3.67 3.75
C GLU A 24 -8.09 3.18 5.16
N ASP A 25 -9.25 3.58 5.68
CA ASP A 25 -9.72 3.18 7.00
C ASP A 25 -11.24 3.03 7.01
N ILE A 26 -11.72 1.95 7.62
CA ILE A 26 -13.15 1.70 7.82
C ILE A 26 -13.50 2.02 9.27
N ILE A 27 -14.13 3.17 9.46
CA ILE A 27 -14.44 3.69 10.79
C ILE A 27 -15.89 3.38 11.15
N TYR A 28 -16.07 2.73 12.30
CA TYR A 28 -17.38 2.44 12.86
C TYR A 28 -17.63 3.23 14.15
N SER A 29 -18.87 3.63 14.38
CA SER A 29 -19.30 4.11 15.69
C SER A 29 -19.40 2.94 16.69
N GLU A 30 -19.50 3.27 17.98
CA GLU A 30 -19.78 2.27 19.04
C GLU A 30 -21.06 1.45 18.80
N LYS A 31 -22.01 2.00 18.03
CA LYS A 31 -23.28 1.35 17.67
C LYS A 31 -23.21 0.63 16.32
N GLY A 32 -22.02 0.45 15.73
CA GLY A 32 -21.81 -0.27 14.48
C GLY A 32 -22.17 0.51 13.21
N LYS A 33 -22.44 1.82 13.28
CA LYS A 33 -22.67 2.64 12.10
C LYS A 33 -21.34 2.89 11.39
N ASN A 34 -21.27 2.51 10.11
CA ASN A 34 -20.11 2.81 9.26
C ASN A 34 -20.09 4.30 8.85
N TYR A 35 -19.00 4.99 9.18
CA TYR A 35 -18.76 6.37 8.76
C TYR A 35 -18.00 6.48 7.43
N SER A 36 -17.25 5.45 7.06
CA SER A 36 -16.49 5.39 5.79
C SER A 36 -17.32 4.79 4.65
N ASN A 37 -18.58 5.22 4.51
CA ASN A 37 -19.56 4.60 3.61
C ASN A 37 -19.69 5.27 2.24
N SER A 38 -18.82 6.20 1.92
CA SER A 38 -18.73 6.84 0.60
C SER A 38 -17.30 7.25 0.29
N PHE A 39 -17.00 7.54 -0.99
CA PHE A 39 -15.68 8.04 -1.40
C PHE A 39 -15.33 9.44 -0.89
N MET A 40 -16.26 10.13 -0.25
CA MET A 40 -15.95 11.36 0.48
C MET A 40 -15.25 11.07 1.81
N GLN A 41 -15.58 9.98 2.47
CA GLN A 41 -15.02 9.56 3.76
C GLN A 41 -13.95 8.49 3.62
N TYR A 42 -14.18 7.47 2.80
CA TYR A 42 -13.20 6.44 2.50
C TYR A 42 -12.19 6.95 1.47
N LYS A 43 -10.97 7.21 1.93
CA LYS A 43 -9.94 7.85 1.11
C LYS A 43 -9.13 6.81 0.34
N ILE A 44 -9.20 6.88 -0.97
CA ILE A 44 -8.36 6.13 -1.89
C ILE A 44 -7.31 7.09 -2.46
N PRO A 45 -6.03 6.69 -2.57
CA PRO A 45 -5.01 7.56 -3.13
C PRO A 45 -5.33 7.89 -4.60
N SER A 46 -5.16 9.15 -4.94
CA SER A 46 -5.27 9.62 -6.32
C SER A 46 -3.95 9.48 -7.07
N ARG A 47 -3.94 9.76 -8.37
CA ARG A 47 -2.72 9.80 -9.17
C ARG A 47 -1.67 10.79 -8.63
N LEU A 48 -2.12 11.85 -7.97
CA LEU A 48 -1.23 12.86 -7.38
C LEU A 48 -0.55 12.36 -6.09
N ASP A 49 -1.22 11.46 -5.37
CA ASP A 49 -0.71 10.92 -4.10
C ASP A 49 0.33 9.82 -4.31
N VAL A 50 0.20 9.05 -5.39
CA VAL A 50 1.04 7.86 -5.63
C VAL A 50 2.37 8.21 -6.32
N GLY A 51 2.42 9.30 -7.09
CA GLY A 51 3.62 9.69 -7.83
C GLY A 51 3.97 8.74 -8.99
N GLU A 52 5.27 8.65 -9.33
CA GLU A 52 5.79 7.74 -10.36
C GLU A 52 6.10 6.37 -9.75
N ILE A 53 5.56 5.31 -10.33
CA ILE A 53 5.89 3.93 -9.98
C ILE A 53 6.79 3.36 -11.08
N ARG A 54 7.98 2.91 -10.72
CA ARG A 54 8.92 2.24 -11.62
C ARG A 54 8.82 0.74 -11.41
N VAL A 55 8.60 0.02 -12.52
CA VAL A 55 8.47 -1.43 -12.51
C VAL A 55 9.50 -2.04 -13.45
N GLU A 56 10.32 -2.92 -12.92
CA GLU A 56 11.27 -3.73 -13.66
C GLU A 56 11.03 -5.20 -13.36
N PHE A 57 11.21 -6.05 -14.36
CA PHE A 57 11.04 -7.49 -14.22
C PHE A 57 12.36 -8.21 -14.45
N GLU A 58 12.73 -9.05 -13.50
CA GLU A 58 13.78 -10.03 -13.71
C GLU A 58 13.17 -11.31 -14.30
N SER A 59 13.80 -11.81 -15.35
CA SER A 59 13.38 -13.06 -15.99
C SER A 59 13.86 -14.26 -15.17
N SER A 60 12.94 -15.04 -14.68
CA SER A 60 13.22 -16.32 -14.00
C SER A 60 12.15 -17.34 -14.36
N TYR A 61 12.58 -18.62 -14.48
CA TYR A 61 11.70 -19.71 -14.87
C TYR A 61 11.18 -20.45 -13.63
N GLU A 62 9.84 -20.59 -13.54
CA GLU A 62 9.19 -21.40 -12.51
C GLU A 62 8.69 -22.71 -13.11
N PRO A 63 9.30 -23.87 -12.77
CA PRO A 63 8.98 -25.16 -13.43
C PRO A 63 7.55 -25.63 -13.16
N THR A 64 6.90 -25.18 -12.09
CA THR A 64 5.51 -25.56 -11.75
C THR A 64 4.48 -24.59 -12.34
N GLY A 65 4.90 -23.46 -12.86
CA GLY A 65 4.02 -22.45 -13.44
C GLY A 65 3.79 -22.65 -14.94
N PRO A 66 2.63 -22.22 -15.46
CA PRO A 66 2.34 -22.30 -16.89
C PRO A 66 3.34 -21.44 -17.67
N PHE A 67 4.00 -22.03 -18.66
CA PHE A 67 5.07 -21.39 -19.45
C PHE A 67 6.22 -20.81 -18.61
N GLY A 68 6.45 -21.35 -17.42
CA GLY A 68 7.47 -20.85 -16.50
C GLY A 68 7.09 -19.54 -15.77
N ALA A 69 5.83 -19.13 -15.82
CA ALA A 69 5.37 -17.89 -15.22
C ALA A 69 5.13 -18.04 -13.71
N LYS A 70 5.39 -16.95 -12.99
CA LYS A 70 5.04 -16.78 -11.57
C LYS A 70 3.77 -15.96 -11.41
N SER A 71 3.15 -16.03 -10.22
CA SER A 71 2.02 -15.19 -9.88
C SER A 71 2.41 -13.71 -9.81
N ILE A 72 1.49 -12.83 -10.23
CA ILE A 72 1.67 -11.37 -10.17
C ILE A 72 0.44 -10.65 -9.58
N GLY A 73 -0.65 -11.36 -9.28
CA GLY A 73 -1.93 -10.77 -8.87
C GLY A 73 -1.81 -9.94 -7.58
N GLU A 74 -1.74 -10.61 -6.44
CA GLU A 74 -1.80 -9.97 -5.12
C GLU A 74 -0.43 -9.74 -4.46
N ILE A 75 0.63 -10.34 -4.98
CA ILE A 75 1.97 -10.22 -4.41
C ILE A 75 2.46 -8.76 -4.31
N VAL A 76 2.02 -7.93 -5.23
CA VAL A 76 2.38 -6.52 -5.33
C VAL A 76 1.71 -5.64 -4.24
N ILE A 77 0.64 -6.12 -3.62
CA ILE A 77 -0.07 -5.43 -2.53
C ILE A 77 0.63 -5.62 -1.19
N ASN A 78 1.33 -6.72 -1.00
CA ASN A 78 1.89 -7.11 0.29
C ASN A 78 3.11 -6.26 0.71
N THR A 79 3.82 -5.69 -0.24
CA THR A 79 5.11 -5.03 0.00
C THR A 79 5.04 -3.54 0.37
N PRO A 80 4.07 -2.72 -0.09
CA PRO A 80 4.04 -1.30 0.23
C PRO A 80 3.92 -0.99 1.73
N SER A 81 3.05 -1.67 2.46
CA SER A 81 2.85 -1.41 3.89
C SER A 81 4.12 -1.60 4.72
N PRO A 82 4.86 -2.72 4.64
CA PRO A 82 6.11 -2.87 5.37
C PRO A 82 7.20 -1.92 4.87
N ALA A 83 7.27 -1.61 3.57
CA ALA A 83 8.22 -0.66 3.03
C ALA A 83 8.00 0.76 3.59
N ILE A 84 6.75 1.22 3.63
CA ILE A 84 6.37 2.51 4.21
C ILE A 84 6.62 2.52 5.72
N SER A 85 6.30 1.45 6.44
CA SER A 85 6.58 1.33 7.86
C SER A 85 8.09 1.45 8.16
N ASN A 86 8.92 0.79 7.37
CA ASN A 86 10.38 0.91 7.49
C ASN A 86 10.88 2.32 7.19
N ALA A 87 10.32 2.99 6.17
CA ALA A 87 10.68 4.37 5.84
C ALA A 87 10.32 5.33 6.98
N VAL A 88 9.16 5.17 7.61
CA VAL A 88 8.75 5.95 8.79
C VAL A 88 9.65 5.64 9.99
N GLN A 89 10.07 4.40 10.16
CA GLN A 89 11.01 4.02 11.22
C GLN A 89 12.38 4.71 11.05
N ASN A 90 12.81 5.02 9.84
CA ASN A 90 14.07 5.75 9.60
C ASN A 90 14.07 7.17 10.17
N VAL A 91 12.90 7.81 10.32
CA VAL A 91 12.77 9.08 11.06
C VAL A 91 12.52 8.86 12.56
N GLY A 92 12.67 7.61 12.99
CA GLY A 92 12.63 7.20 14.39
C GLY A 92 11.23 6.98 14.95
N VAL A 93 10.16 7.00 14.14
CA VAL A 93 8.78 6.78 14.59
C VAL A 93 8.37 5.34 14.32
N ILE A 94 7.77 4.68 15.30
CA ILE A 94 7.24 3.33 15.15
C ILE A 94 5.72 3.40 15.22
N VAL A 95 5.05 3.16 14.08
CA VAL A 95 3.59 3.00 14.00
C VAL A 95 3.26 1.52 13.83
N ARG A 96 2.42 0.97 14.71
CA ARG A 96 2.08 -0.46 14.74
C ARG A 96 0.66 -0.75 14.24
N GLU A 97 -0.07 0.28 13.83
CA GLU A 97 -1.44 0.19 13.37
C GLU A 97 -1.61 0.92 12.04
N LEU A 98 -2.23 0.27 11.08
CA LEU A 98 -2.63 0.87 9.82
C LEU A 98 -3.96 1.67 9.98
N PRO A 99 -4.19 2.68 9.15
CA PRO A 99 -3.22 3.32 8.27
C PRO A 99 -2.16 4.13 9.05
N ILE A 100 -0.95 4.26 8.48
CA ILE A 100 0.14 5.09 9.00
C ILE A 100 -0.12 6.54 8.57
N THR A 101 -1.05 7.20 9.22
CA THR A 101 -1.44 8.56 8.87
C THR A 101 -0.35 9.57 9.23
N ALA A 102 -0.34 10.71 8.54
CA ALA A 102 0.55 11.83 8.85
C ALA A 102 0.41 12.28 10.30
N GLU A 103 -0.82 12.23 10.86
CA GLU A 103 -1.07 12.54 12.27
C GLU A 103 -0.36 11.59 13.23
N LYS A 104 -0.42 10.26 12.96
CA LYS A 104 0.28 9.25 13.78
C LYS A 104 1.80 9.47 13.75
N VAL A 105 2.33 9.77 12.57
CA VAL A 105 3.77 10.04 12.40
C VAL A 105 4.15 11.32 13.16
N TYR A 106 3.39 12.40 13.00
CA TYR A 106 3.64 13.66 13.70
C TYR A 106 3.62 13.51 15.22
N LYS A 107 2.61 12.83 15.77
CA LYS A 107 2.53 12.53 17.22
C LYS A 107 3.74 11.74 17.70
N GLY A 108 4.12 10.69 16.96
CA GLY A 108 5.29 9.89 17.32
C GLY A 108 6.62 10.65 17.22
N MET A 109 6.71 11.70 16.41
CA MET A 109 7.87 12.60 16.41
C MET A 109 7.87 13.54 17.61
N ALA A 110 6.71 14.12 17.97
CA ALA A 110 6.57 15.06 19.10
C ALA A 110 6.79 14.40 20.47
N GLU A 111 6.52 13.10 20.61
CA GLU A 111 6.77 12.35 21.85
C GLU A 111 8.27 12.09 22.14
N LYS A 112 9.15 12.48 21.22
CA LYS A 112 10.61 12.30 21.33
C LYS A 112 11.35 13.57 21.72
N GLU A 113 10.69 14.71 21.63
CA GLU A 113 11.19 16.00 22.14
C GLU A 113 10.92 16.13 23.65
#